data_44249224fad3a4a2c2690b83c2502a67
#
_entry.id   44249224fad3a4a2c2690b83c2502a67
#
_cell.length_a   1.000
_cell.length_b   1.000
_cell.length_c   1.000
_cell.angle_alpha   90.00
_cell.angle_beta   90.00
_cell.angle_gamma   90.00
#
_symmetry.space_group_name_H-M   'P 1'
#
loop_
_entity.id
_entity.type
_entity.pdbx_description
1 polymer ?
#
loop_
_entity_poly.entity_id
_entity_poly.type
_entity_poly.pdbx_seq_one_letter_code
_entity_poly.pdbx_strand_id
1 'polypeptide(L)'
;MVRFATFLHREKQAFHVYCKEGSFISTQLEKEGVPAEDFTCIKGCCNYAYLNKKERSYLLEEIEKGLPQAEKYQYLTFCLRDLYMLIDLNKRHPGSISHLILHNQDYLYLGRTLLDGLKEKIAKKKEFNNDTILRFNRTIIDMVNINRGLIPMSWIITQLWKQEIGVEIPDDMIVSLPSISQKKDVSLKTENNKKIIFIGRLVDFKFASLFAMFNYIKRNPSYHLTIVGNGDKERALAYMHEHQIPEGNIHFRGEVAYSDLPKVIAEHSIGYAAGTSIIECVQQGIPVIMALQYNANRPFKRDICGGLFYNTSKGNLGEDMCIYDEDIIKTTIDEAIAEIEIDYHLAAKRCYDYTLNEYSNDDNFREYIKRIEATVPADTQCIRVPSVGVLRRYLFFRNK
;
A
#
# COMPACT_ATOMS: atom_id res chain seq x y z
N MET A 1 8.33 -4.89 4.73
CA MET A 1 8.89 -6.00 5.55
C MET A 1 10.41 -6.11 5.36
N VAL A 2 10.97 -6.40 4.18
CA VAL A 2 12.44 -6.56 3.99
C VAL A 2 13.22 -5.36 4.56
N ARG A 3 12.93 -4.13 4.12
CA ARG A 3 13.60 -2.91 4.62
C ARG A 3 13.54 -2.76 6.14
N PHE A 4 12.44 -3.18 6.77
CA PHE A 4 12.32 -3.13 8.23
C PHE A 4 13.18 -4.19 8.90
N ALA A 5 13.22 -5.41 8.37
CA ALA A 5 14.12 -6.45 8.87
C ALA A 5 15.60 -6.04 8.74
N THR A 6 16.00 -5.49 7.58
CA THR A 6 17.35 -4.94 7.37
C THR A 6 17.69 -3.81 8.36
N PHE A 7 16.70 -2.92 8.64
CA PHE A 7 16.85 -1.87 9.64
C PHE A 7 17.05 -2.46 11.05
N LEU A 8 16.21 -3.41 11.47
CA LEU A 8 16.30 -4.08 12.78
C LEU A 8 17.65 -4.79 12.94
N HIS A 9 18.11 -5.49 11.90
CA HIS A 9 19.42 -6.15 11.89
C HIS A 9 20.55 -5.13 12.09
N ARG A 10 20.54 -4.03 11.35
CA ARG A 10 21.54 -2.95 11.48
C ARG A 10 21.54 -2.32 12.89
N GLU A 11 20.38 -2.11 13.48
CA GLU A 11 20.22 -1.55 14.82
C GLU A 11 20.41 -2.62 15.94
N LYS A 12 20.79 -3.86 15.58
CA LYS A 12 21.01 -4.98 16.51
C LYS A 12 19.79 -5.29 17.40
N GLN A 13 18.60 -5.07 16.87
CA GLN A 13 17.34 -5.45 17.53
C GLN A 13 17.09 -6.94 17.28
N ALA A 14 16.61 -7.65 18.31
CA ALA A 14 16.19 -9.04 18.14
C ALA A 14 14.88 -9.11 17.35
N PHE A 15 14.87 -9.86 16.26
CA PHE A 15 13.69 -10.08 15.42
C PHE A 15 13.74 -11.44 14.73
N HIS A 16 12.59 -11.87 14.21
CA HIS A 16 12.52 -13.03 13.33
C HIS A 16 11.43 -12.84 12.28
N VAL A 17 11.72 -13.14 11.01
CA VAL A 17 10.79 -13.01 9.90
C VAL A 17 10.28 -14.37 9.47
N TYR A 18 8.96 -14.52 9.38
CA TYR A 18 8.32 -15.68 8.74
C TYR A 18 7.81 -15.30 7.36
N CYS A 19 8.24 -16.01 6.34
CA CYS A 19 7.81 -15.77 4.96
C CYS A 19 7.57 -17.09 4.22
N LYS A 20 6.90 -17.02 3.07
CA LYS A 20 6.71 -18.17 2.21
C LYS A 20 8.01 -18.52 1.51
N GLU A 21 8.37 -19.82 1.47
CA GLU A 21 9.51 -20.33 0.70
C GLU A 21 9.41 -19.94 -0.79
N GLY A 22 10.52 -19.47 -1.37
CA GLY A 22 10.59 -19.01 -2.75
C GLY A 22 9.77 -17.75 -3.06
N SER A 23 9.33 -17.01 -2.02
CA SER A 23 8.65 -15.73 -2.21
C SER A 23 9.64 -14.60 -2.52
N PHE A 24 9.12 -13.51 -3.07
CA PHE A 24 9.91 -12.28 -3.24
C PHE A 24 10.58 -11.84 -1.92
N ILE A 25 9.87 -11.99 -0.79
CA ILE A 25 10.39 -11.60 0.52
C ILE A 25 11.59 -12.45 0.90
N SER A 26 11.52 -13.78 0.81
CA SER A 26 12.65 -14.66 1.14
C SER A 26 13.88 -14.36 0.30
N THR A 27 13.70 -14.23 -1.02
CA THR A 27 14.80 -13.90 -1.95
C THR A 27 15.43 -12.53 -1.65
N GLN A 28 14.61 -11.52 -1.27
CA GLN A 28 15.15 -10.20 -0.95
C GLN A 28 15.83 -10.16 0.42
N LEU A 29 15.37 -10.90 1.42
CA LEU A 29 16.05 -11.00 2.72
C LEU A 29 17.48 -11.56 2.54
N GLU A 30 17.62 -12.63 1.78
CA GLU A 30 18.93 -13.21 1.43
C GLU A 30 19.84 -12.21 0.69
N LYS A 31 19.27 -11.51 -0.31
CA LYS A 31 20.01 -10.52 -1.12
C LYS A 31 20.47 -9.31 -0.31
N GLU A 32 19.68 -8.88 0.66
CA GLU A 32 20.01 -7.76 1.57
C GLU A 32 20.93 -8.20 2.73
N GLY A 33 21.35 -9.46 2.77
CA GLY A 33 22.28 -9.98 3.74
C GLY A 33 21.70 -10.19 5.15
N VAL A 34 20.37 -10.34 5.27
CA VAL A 34 19.75 -10.72 6.55
C VAL A 34 20.17 -12.15 6.88
N PRO A 35 20.73 -12.43 8.08
CA PRO A 35 21.18 -13.76 8.44
C PRO A 35 20.09 -14.83 8.38
N ALA A 36 20.44 -16.05 7.98
CA ALA A 36 19.50 -17.15 7.84
C ALA A 36 18.81 -17.55 9.16
N GLU A 37 19.44 -17.27 10.29
CA GLU A 37 18.87 -17.45 11.64
C GLU A 37 17.76 -16.45 11.95
N ASP A 38 17.73 -15.29 11.28
CA ASP A 38 16.75 -14.23 11.51
C ASP A 38 15.47 -14.39 10.67
N PHE A 39 15.39 -15.43 9.84
CA PHE A 39 14.15 -15.72 9.12
C PHE A 39 13.90 -17.21 8.87
N THR A 40 12.63 -17.57 8.79
CA THR A 40 12.19 -18.95 8.48
C THR A 40 11.27 -18.94 7.27
N CYS A 41 11.59 -19.79 6.29
CA CYS A 41 10.75 -20.02 5.11
C CYS A 41 9.77 -21.17 5.37
N ILE A 42 8.47 -20.86 5.30
CA ILE A 42 7.40 -21.84 5.53
C ILE A 42 6.96 -22.42 4.19
N LYS A 43 6.99 -23.74 4.09
CA LYS A 43 6.47 -24.49 2.92
C LYS A 43 4.96 -24.45 2.86
N GLY A 44 4.40 -24.18 1.68
CA GLY A 44 2.97 -24.32 1.43
C GLY A 44 2.08 -23.36 2.23
N CYS A 45 2.56 -22.14 2.52
CA CYS A 45 1.77 -21.16 3.23
C CYS A 45 0.43 -20.90 2.52
N CYS A 46 -0.64 -21.39 3.14
CA CYS A 46 -2.00 -21.10 2.77
C CYS A 46 -2.61 -20.15 3.82
N ASN A 47 -3.71 -19.53 3.47
CA ASN A 47 -4.44 -18.69 4.39
C ASN A 47 -4.80 -19.48 5.66
N TYR A 48 -4.32 -19.02 6.83
CA TYR A 48 -4.52 -19.66 8.13
C TYR A 48 -5.99 -19.96 8.43
N ALA A 49 -6.91 -19.10 7.98
CA ALA A 49 -8.35 -19.31 8.16
C ALA A 49 -8.88 -20.57 7.49
N TYR A 50 -8.22 -21.10 6.46
CA TYR A 50 -8.63 -22.32 5.74
C TYR A 50 -8.06 -23.60 6.33
N LEU A 51 -7.12 -23.51 7.26
CA LEU A 51 -6.53 -24.66 7.91
C LEU A 51 -7.49 -25.26 8.94
N ASN A 52 -7.52 -26.59 9.00
CA ASN A 52 -8.20 -27.30 10.09
C ASN A 52 -7.38 -27.23 11.39
N LYS A 53 -7.95 -27.70 12.50
CA LYS A 53 -7.31 -27.60 13.83
C LYS A 53 -5.92 -28.26 13.87
N LYS A 54 -5.75 -29.42 13.22
CA LYS A 54 -4.48 -30.18 13.20
C LYS A 54 -3.43 -29.43 12.36
N GLU A 55 -3.82 -28.93 11.20
CA GLU A 55 -2.95 -28.13 10.31
C GLU A 55 -2.51 -26.81 10.98
N ARG A 56 -3.42 -26.16 11.71
CA ARG A 56 -3.09 -24.95 12.49
C ARG A 56 -2.09 -25.25 13.59
N SER A 57 -2.32 -26.33 14.37
CA SER A 57 -1.39 -26.74 15.42
C SER A 57 -0.01 -27.00 14.85
N TYR A 58 0.08 -27.75 13.77
CA TYR A 58 1.34 -28.05 13.10
C TYR A 58 2.05 -26.77 12.63
N LEU A 59 1.32 -25.84 11.98
CA LEU A 59 1.91 -24.59 11.53
C LEU A 59 2.43 -23.73 12.70
N LEU A 60 1.67 -23.66 13.79
CA LEU A 60 2.09 -22.91 14.97
C LEU A 60 3.33 -23.54 15.63
N GLU A 61 3.41 -24.87 15.68
CA GLU A 61 4.59 -25.58 16.19
C GLU A 61 5.84 -25.35 15.32
N GLU A 62 5.68 -25.30 13.98
CA GLU A 62 6.79 -24.95 13.08
C GLU A 62 7.26 -23.50 13.27
N ILE A 63 6.33 -22.57 13.50
CA ILE A 63 6.67 -21.18 13.81
C ILE A 63 7.42 -21.10 15.15
N GLU A 64 6.92 -21.78 16.18
CA GLU A 64 7.52 -21.78 17.53
C GLU A 64 8.96 -22.31 17.56
N LYS A 65 9.30 -23.27 16.69
CA LYS A 65 10.68 -23.78 16.59
C LYS A 65 11.69 -22.72 16.13
N GLY A 66 11.26 -21.77 15.33
CA GLY A 66 12.11 -20.68 14.82
C GLY A 66 12.08 -19.43 15.70
N LEU A 67 11.19 -19.35 16.70
CA LEU A 67 11.14 -18.17 17.58
C LEU A 67 12.39 -18.06 18.44
N PRO A 68 13.03 -16.89 18.55
CA PRO A 68 14.04 -16.64 19.55
C PRO A 68 13.50 -16.93 20.94
N GLN A 69 14.34 -17.42 21.84
CA GLN A 69 13.90 -17.69 23.22
C GLN A 69 13.59 -16.38 23.94
N ALA A 70 12.33 -16.15 24.25
CA ALA A 70 11.86 -14.99 24.99
C ALA A 70 10.60 -15.31 25.79
N GLU A 71 10.35 -14.57 26.87
CA GLU A 71 9.12 -14.70 27.66
C GLU A 71 7.89 -14.13 26.93
N LYS A 72 8.09 -13.07 26.11
CA LYS A 72 7.04 -12.35 25.40
C LYS A 72 7.51 -11.93 24.01
N TYR A 73 6.60 -11.86 23.07
CA TYR A 73 6.86 -11.49 21.69
C TYR A 73 6.02 -10.30 21.26
N GLN A 74 6.57 -9.52 20.34
CA GLN A 74 5.86 -8.51 19.57
C GLN A 74 5.62 -9.06 18.17
N TYR A 75 4.41 -9.53 17.91
CA TYR A 75 4.02 -10.08 16.60
C TYR A 75 3.55 -8.97 15.68
N LEU A 76 4.12 -8.91 14.47
CA LEU A 76 3.80 -7.90 13.49
C LEU A 76 3.30 -8.53 12.20
N THR A 77 2.17 -8.07 11.70
CA THR A 77 1.66 -8.48 10.38
C THR A 77 1.21 -7.29 9.54
N PHE A 78 1.22 -7.50 8.22
CA PHE A 78 0.71 -6.56 7.22
C PHE A 78 -0.59 -7.09 6.60
N CYS A 79 -1.18 -8.14 7.14
CA CYS A 79 -2.36 -8.79 6.58
C CYS A 79 -3.34 -9.21 7.68
N LEU A 80 -4.61 -8.81 7.56
CA LEU A 80 -5.67 -9.20 8.50
C LEU A 80 -5.82 -10.72 8.62
N ARG A 81 -5.54 -11.48 7.55
CA ARG A 81 -5.62 -12.96 7.59
C ARG A 81 -4.57 -13.59 8.48
N ASP A 82 -3.39 -12.97 8.54
CA ASP A 82 -2.30 -13.47 9.39
C ASP A 82 -2.54 -13.09 10.85
N LEU A 83 -3.31 -12.03 11.11
CA LEU A 83 -3.71 -11.66 12.46
C LEU A 83 -4.47 -12.79 13.19
N TYR A 84 -5.21 -13.64 12.46
CA TYR A 84 -5.84 -14.83 13.03
C TYR A 84 -4.81 -15.81 13.61
N MET A 85 -3.70 -15.98 12.91
CA MET A 85 -2.59 -16.82 13.37
C MET A 85 -1.92 -16.19 14.60
N LEU A 86 -1.71 -14.89 14.59
CA LEU A 86 -1.11 -14.17 15.70
C LEU A 86 -1.95 -14.24 16.98
N ILE A 87 -3.28 -14.25 16.85
CA ILE A 87 -4.18 -14.47 18.01
C ILE A 87 -3.96 -15.85 18.64
N ASP A 88 -3.85 -16.88 17.80
CA ASP A 88 -3.61 -18.23 18.32
C ASP A 88 -2.17 -18.39 18.87
N LEU A 89 -1.18 -17.67 18.34
CA LEU A 89 0.16 -17.56 18.94
C LEU A 89 0.13 -16.84 20.28
N ASN A 90 -0.61 -15.73 20.42
CA ASN A 90 -0.75 -15.02 21.69
C ASN A 90 -1.35 -15.90 22.80
N LYS A 91 -2.22 -16.84 22.45
CA LYS A 91 -2.76 -17.81 23.44
C LYS A 91 -1.69 -18.78 23.95
N ARG A 92 -0.72 -19.12 23.11
CA ARG A 92 0.42 -20.00 23.47
C ARG A 92 1.50 -19.25 24.22
N HIS A 93 1.65 -17.96 23.96
CA HIS A 93 2.62 -17.07 24.59
C HIS A 93 1.91 -15.90 25.30
N PRO A 94 1.32 -16.12 26.49
CA PRO A 94 0.56 -15.11 27.23
C PRO A 94 1.39 -13.85 27.52
N GLY A 95 0.80 -12.69 27.30
CA GLY A 95 1.48 -11.39 27.46
C GLY A 95 2.23 -10.92 26.21
N SER A 96 2.27 -11.72 25.14
CA SER A 96 2.72 -11.25 23.83
C SER A 96 1.68 -10.36 23.15
N ILE A 97 2.11 -9.56 22.20
CA ILE A 97 1.29 -8.49 21.58
C ILE A 97 1.24 -8.69 20.07
N SER A 98 0.06 -8.46 19.47
CA SER A 98 -0.11 -8.49 18.01
C SER A 98 -0.35 -7.09 17.46
N HIS A 99 0.34 -6.79 16.37
CA HIS A 99 0.23 -5.53 15.64
C HIS A 99 -0.19 -5.79 14.20
N LEU A 100 -1.03 -4.90 13.68
CA LEU A 100 -1.43 -4.88 12.27
C LEU A 100 -1.05 -3.55 11.64
N ILE A 101 -0.13 -3.59 10.69
CA ILE A 101 0.21 -2.44 9.86
C ILE A 101 -0.76 -2.37 8.69
N LEU A 102 -1.43 -1.24 8.55
CA LEU A 102 -2.45 -0.99 7.54
C LEU A 102 -1.83 -0.20 6.39
N HIS A 103 -1.51 -0.88 5.29
CA HIS A 103 -0.88 -0.26 4.12
C HIS A 103 -1.76 -0.30 2.85
N ASN A 104 -2.96 -0.90 2.93
CA ASN A 104 -3.88 -0.99 1.82
C ASN A 104 -5.33 -0.99 2.32
N GLN A 105 -6.19 -0.30 1.58
CA GLN A 105 -7.63 -0.27 1.76
C GLN A 105 -8.30 -1.65 1.61
N ASP A 106 -7.74 -2.53 0.78
CA ASP A 106 -8.33 -3.82 0.42
C ASP A 106 -8.48 -4.80 1.59
N TYR A 107 -7.84 -4.54 2.73
CA TYR A 107 -7.92 -5.45 3.89
C TYR A 107 -9.30 -5.54 4.52
N LEU A 108 -10.10 -4.48 4.46
CA LEU A 108 -11.48 -4.51 4.94
C LEU A 108 -12.37 -5.48 4.15
N TYR A 109 -12.05 -5.68 2.89
CA TYR A 109 -12.85 -6.46 1.94
C TYR A 109 -12.44 -7.94 1.81
N LEU A 110 -11.44 -8.42 2.56
CA LEU A 110 -10.98 -9.81 2.47
C LEU A 110 -12.07 -10.87 2.74
N GLY A 111 -13.16 -10.49 3.39
CA GLY A 111 -14.37 -11.29 3.49
C GLY A 111 -15.33 -11.13 2.28
N ARG A 112 -15.38 -9.96 1.66
CA ARG A 112 -16.28 -9.66 0.53
C ARG A 112 -15.76 -10.25 -0.78
N THR A 113 -14.53 -9.99 -1.18
CA THR A 113 -13.98 -10.44 -2.47
C THR A 113 -13.96 -11.96 -2.64
N LEU A 114 -13.75 -12.70 -1.56
CA LEU A 114 -13.82 -14.16 -1.57
C LEU A 114 -15.25 -14.70 -1.74
N LEU A 115 -16.27 -13.94 -1.35
CA LEU A 115 -17.67 -14.33 -1.41
C LEU A 115 -18.41 -13.71 -2.61
N ASP A 116 -17.98 -12.55 -3.07
CA ASP A 116 -18.61 -11.86 -4.21
C ASP A 116 -18.31 -12.58 -5.53
N GLY A 117 -17.11 -13.10 -5.73
CA GLY A 117 -16.79 -13.99 -6.86
C GLY A 117 -17.55 -15.32 -6.82
N LEU A 118 -18.00 -15.77 -5.62
CA LEU A 118 -18.90 -16.93 -5.48
C LEU A 118 -20.38 -16.53 -5.62
N LYS A 119 -20.78 -15.32 -5.20
CA LYS A 119 -22.15 -14.81 -5.37
C LYS A 119 -22.52 -14.66 -6.82
N GLU A 120 -21.64 -14.19 -7.69
CA GLU A 120 -21.89 -14.15 -9.14
C GLU A 120 -22.13 -15.55 -9.74
N LYS A 121 -21.47 -16.60 -9.20
CA LYS A 121 -21.63 -17.99 -9.67
C LYS A 121 -22.71 -18.79 -8.94
N ILE A 122 -23.13 -18.41 -7.74
CA ILE A 122 -24.07 -19.16 -6.87
C ILE A 122 -25.31 -18.33 -6.50
N ALA A 123 -25.46 -17.13 -7.05
CA ALA A 123 -26.54 -16.17 -6.73
C ALA A 123 -27.97 -16.66 -6.95
N LYS A 124 -28.17 -17.95 -7.22
CA LYS A 124 -29.50 -18.56 -7.30
C LYS A 124 -29.94 -19.30 -6.03
N LYS A 125 -29.15 -19.48 -5.00
CA LYS A 125 -29.61 -20.12 -3.75
C LYS A 125 -28.77 -19.76 -2.52
N LYS A 126 -29.43 -19.11 -1.54
CA LYS A 126 -29.11 -18.88 -0.10
C LYS A 126 -28.08 -17.79 0.21
N GLU A 127 -28.56 -16.77 0.88
CA GLU A 127 -27.79 -15.78 1.65
C GLU A 127 -26.78 -16.47 2.58
N PHE A 128 -25.53 -16.49 2.20
CA PHE A 128 -24.46 -16.81 3.13
C PHE A 128 -24.23 -15.60 4.05
N ASN A 129 -24.36 -15.83 5.35
CA ASN A 129 -24.33 -14.81 6.39
C ASN A 129 -22.91 -14.19 6.49
N ASN A 130 -22.63 -13.18 5.64
CA ASN A 130 -21.43 -12.35 5.64
C ASN A 130 -21.22 -11.66 7.00
N ASP A 131 -22.30 -11.46 7.76
CA ASP A 131 -22.29 -10.76 9.04
C ASP A 131 -21.41 -11.42 10.10
N THR A 132 -21.28 -12.74 10.10
CA THR A 132 -20.49 -13.44 11.12
C THR A 132 -18.99 -13.22 10.96
N ILE A 133 -18.48 -13.26 9.72
CA ILE A 133 -17.05 -13.01 9.44
C ILE A 133 -16.72 -11.55 9.65
N LEU A 134 -17.59 -10.65 9.19
CA LEU A 134 -17.41 -9.21 9.39
C LEU A 134 -17.46 -8.83 10.87
N ARG A 135 -18.40 -9.38 11.66
CA ARG A 135 -18.45 -9.17 13.11
C ARG A 135 -17.19 -9.72 13.80
N PHE A 136 -16.72 -10.89 13.39
CA PHE A 136 -15.51 -11.45 13.94
C PHE A 136 -14.28 -10.61 13.61
N ASN A 137 -14.13 -10.19 12.34
CA ASN A 137 -13.06 -9.28 11.93
C ASN A 137 -13.10 -7.99 12.74
N ARG A 138 -14.30 -7.39 12.90
CA ARG A 138 -14.47 -6.19 13.71
C ARG A 138 -14.04 -6.42 15.16
N THR A 139 -14.46 -7.52 15.79
CA THR A 139 -14.08 -7.84 17.19
C THR A 139 -12.55 -7.90 17.34
N ILE A 140 -11.85 -8.53 16.39
CA ILE A 140 -10.38 -8.61 16.42
C ILE A 140 -9.75 -7.24 16.21
N ILE A 141 -10.25 -6.49 15.23
CA ILE A 141 -9.78 -5.15 14.92
C ILE A 141 -9.97 -4.22 16.11
N ASP A 142 -11.15 -4.23 16.73
CA ASP A 142 -11.45 -3.42 17.92
C ASP A 142 -10.51 -3.78 19.08
N MET A 143 -10.26 -5.07 19.30
CA MET A 143 -9.33 -5.52 20.33
C MET A 143 -7.89 -5.01 20.07
N VAL A 144 -7.39 -5.16 18.84
CA VAL A 144 -6.04 -4.68 18.49
C VAL A 144 -5.99 -3.16 18.56
N ASN A 145 -7.05 -2.45 18.20
CA ASN A 145 -7.13 -1.00 18.24
C ASN A 145 -7.16 -0.45 19.68
N ILE A 146 -7.98 -1.01 20.55
CA ILE A 146 -8.04 -0.62 21.98
C ILE A 146 -6.68 -0.72 22.64
N ASN A 147 -5.88 -1.70 22.23
CA ASN A 147 -4.53 -1.91 22.73
C ASN A 147 -3.45 -1.14 21.93
N ARG A 148 -3.85 -0.25 21.02
CA ARG A 148 -2.96 0.57 20.17
C ARG A 148 -2.07 -0.28 19.23
N GLY A 149 -2.55 -1.45 18.82
CA GLY A 149 -1.83 -2.36 17.92
C GLY A 149 -2.12 -2.13 16.43
N LEU A 150 -3.02 -1.21 16.05
CA LEU A 150 -3.26 -0.82 14.67
C LEU A 150 -2.33 0.35 14.30
N ILE A 151 -1.52 0.16 13.26
CA ILE A 151 -0.56 1.17 12.80
C ILE A 151 -0.86 1.48 11.32
N PRO A 152 -1.69 2.48 11.02
CA PRO A 152 -2.01 2.86 9.65
C PRO A 152 -0.85 3.63 9.00
N MET A 153 -0.68 3.43 7.69
CA MET A 153 0.34 4.14 6.91
C MET A 153 -0.12 5.48 6.36
N SER A 154 -1.42 5.78 6.41
CA SER A 154 -1.94 7.08 5.97
C SER A 154 -3.19 7.48 6.76
N TRP A 155 -3.41 8.79 6.80
CA TRP A 155 -4.64 9.36 7.36
C TRP A 155 -5.89 8.90 6.57
N ILE A 156 -5.77 8.75 5.25
CA ILE A 156 -6.86 8.24 4.41
C ILE A 156 -7.33 6.86 4.87
N ILE A 157 -6.41 5.97 5.23
CA ILE A 157 -6.74 4.63 5.74
C ILE A 157 -7.51 4.73 7.06
N THR A 158 -7.16 5.65 7.96
CA THR A 158 -7.91 5.83 9.22
C THR A 158 -9.34 6.28 8.96
N GLN A 159 -9.53 7.23 8.03
CA GLN A 159 -10.86 7.72 7.67
C GLN A 159 -11.70 6.65 6.97
N LEU A 160 -11.09 5.86 6.09
CA LEU A 160 -11.74 4.74 5.42
C LEU A 160 -12.25 3.70 6.46
N TRP A 161 -11.43 3.35 7.44
CA TRP A 161 -11.80 2.40 8.48
C TRP A 161 -12.90 2.94 9.40
N LYS A 162 -12.87 4.25 9.68
CA LYS A 162 -13.95 4.92 10.40
C LYS A 162 -15.26 4.86 9.61
N GLN A 163 -15.24 5.15 8.31
CA GLN A 163 -16.45 5.15 7.46
C GLN A 163 -17.00 3.73 7.22
N GLU A 164 -16.15 2.76 6.94
CA GLU A 164 -16.57 1.42 6.52
C GLU A 164 -16.97 0.51 7.69
N ILE A 165 -16.26 0.58 8.80
CA ILE A 165 -16.48 -0.33 9.94
C ILE A 165 -16.62 0.38 11.29
N GLY A 166 -16.62 1.71 11.32
CA GLY A 166 -16.78 2.51 12.54
C GLY A 166 -15.62 2.37 13.53
N VAL A 167 -14.42 2.03 13.07
CA VAL A 167 -13.21 1.94 13.90
C VAL A 167 -12.46 3.26 13.84
N GLU A 168 -12.33 3.93 14.98
CA GLU A 168 -11.54 5.16 15.11
C GLU A 168 -10.11 4.80 15.51
N ILE A 169 -9.14 5.19 14.69
CA ILE A 169 -7.71 5.00 14.95
C ILE A 169 -7.14 6.38 15.25
N PRO A 170 -6.44 6.58 16.39
CA PRO A 170 -5.85 7.87 16.72
C PRO A 170 -4.78 8.30 15.71
N ASP A 171 -4.76 9.60 15.37
CA ASP A 171 -3.83 10.14 14.38
C ASP A 171 -2.35 9.97 14.77
N ASP A 172 -2.06 9.92 16.08
CA ASP A 172 -0.73 9.65 16.59
C ASP A 172 -0.24 8.22 16.32
N MET A 173 -1.13 7.31 15.89
CA MET A 173 -0.76 5.95 15.45
C MET A 173 -0.32 5.89 13.99
N ILE A 174 -0.51 6.95 13.19
CA ILE A 174 -0.15 6.97 11.77
C ILE A 174 1.37 7.03 11.63
N VAL A 175 1.93 6.05 10.92
CA VAL A 175 3.34 6.01 10.54
C VAL A 175 3.45 5.80 9.04
N SER A 176 3.88 6.83 8.32
CA SER A 176 3.95 6.79 6.87
C SER A 176 4.91 5.73 6.34
N LEU A 177 4.65 5.26 5.11
CA LEU A 177 5.43 4.19 4.49
C LEU A 177 6.92 4.55 4.42
N PRO A 178 7.81 3.80 5.08
CA PRO A 178 9.25 4.02 4.96
C PRO A 178 9.70 3.78 3.51
N SER A 179 10.19 4.81 2.83
CA SER A 179 10.47 4.75 1.39
C SER A 179 11.83 5.29 0.98
N ILE A 180 12.43 6.19 1.75
CA ILE A 180 13.73 6.79 1.45
C ILE A 180 14.79 6.33 2.45
N SER A 181 15.86 5.74 1.95
CA SER A 181 17.03 5.33 2.73
C SER A 181 18.10 6.41 2.81
N GLN A 182 17.92 7.48 3.53
CA GLN A 182 18.84 8.61 3.76
C GLN A 182 18.72 9.82 2.82
N LYS A 183 19.08 10.98 3.38
CA LYS A 183 19.31 12.23 2.66
C LYS A 183 20.46 12.03 1.66
N LYS A 184 20.14 11.76 0.40
CA LYS A 184 21.09 12.00 -0.68
C LYS A 184 20.99 13.50 -1.01
N ASP A 185 22.10 14.13 -1.28
CA ASP A 185 22.11 15.45 -1.91
C ASP A 185 21.49 15.30 -3.30
N VAL A 186 20.18 15.51 -3.36
CA VAL A 186 19.44 15.49 -4.64
C VAL A 186 19.63 16.84 -5.29
N SER A 187 20.19 16.85 -6.50
CA SER A 187 20.20 18.04 -7.33
C SER A 187 18.78 18.34 -7.78
N LEU A 188 18.16 19.33 -7.13
CA LEU A 188 16.83 19.80 -7.53
C LEU A 188 16.92 20.43 -8.91
N LYS A 189 15.97 20.13 -9.78
CA LYS A 189 15.86 20.79 -11.07
C LYS A 189 15.40 22.22 -10.91
N THR A 190 15.88 23.09 -11.78
CA THR A 190 15.61 24.52 -11.74
C THR A 190 14.67 24.99 -12.84
N GLU A 191 14.42 24.15 -13.85
CA GLU A 191 13.65 24.53 -15.04
C GLU A 191 12.59 23.49 -15.42
N ASN A 192 11.43 23.98 -15.83
CA ASN A 192 10.36 23.18 -16.41
C ASN A 192 10.55 23.02 -17.92
N ASN A 193 11.00 21.84 -18.35
CA ASN A 193 11.12 21.49 -19.76
C ASN A 193 9.81 21.00 -20.41
N LYS A 194 8.68 21.13 -19.69
CA LYS A 194 7.33 20.72 -20.12
C LYS A 194 7.17 19.23 -20.44
N LYS A 195 8.05 18.38 -19.92
CA LYS A 195 7.95 16.93 -20.02
C LYS A 195 7.41 16.36 -18.70
N ILE A 196 6.26 15.72 -18.79
CA ILE A 196 5.57 15.06 -17.67
C ILE A 196 5.84 13.56 -17.76
N ILE A 197 6.10 12.90 -16.64
CA ILE A 197 6.20 11.44 -16.57
C ILE A 197 5.08 10.87 -15.72
N PHE A 198 4.34 9.90 -16.26
CA PHE A 198 3.45 9.02 -15.51
C PHE A 198 4.13 7.67 -15.28
N ILE A 199 4.19 7.23 -14.00
CA ILE A 199 4.79 5.94 -13.65
C ILE A 199 3.74 5.08 -12.96
N GLY A 200 3.39 3.96 -13.60
CA GLY A 200 2.46 3.02 -13.00
C GLY A 200 1.89 2.00 -13.97
N ARG A 201 1.36 0.92 -13.41
CA ARG A 201 0.63 -0.07 -14.21
C ARG A 201 -0.63 0.56 -14.83
N LEU A 202 -0.92 0.22 -16.08
CA LEU A 202 -2.16 0.60 -16.77
C LEU A 202 -3.28 -0.35 -16.33
N VAL A 203 -3.90 -0.03 -15.21
CA VAL A 203 -4.96 -0.82 -14.56
C VAL A 203 -6.16 0.05 -14.23
N ASP A 204 -7.33 -0.55 -14.03
CA ASP A 204 -8.63 0.12 -13.92
C ASP A 204 -8.63 1.35 -13.03
N PHE A 205 -8.09 1.25 -11.82
CA PHE A 205 -8.12 2.34 -10.85
C PHE A 205 -7.16 3.51 -11.16
N LYS A 206 -6.35 3.43 -12.22
CA LYS A 206 -5.44 4.52 -12.64
C LYS A 206 -5.88 5.22 -13.92
N PHE A 207 -6.81 4.63 -14.68
CA PHE A 207 -7.20 5.19 -15.97
C PHE A 207 -7.89 6.55 -15.84
N ALA A 208 -8.74 6.78 -14.83
CA ALA A 208 -9.41 8.06 -14.67
C ALA A 208 -8.41 9.22 -14.60
N SER A 209 -7.35 9.08 -13.80
CA SER A 209 -6.26 10.06 -13.72
C SER A 209 -5.46 10.18 -15.00
N LEU A 210 -5.16 9.07 -15.66
CA LEU A 210 -4.44 9.09 -16.93
C LEU A 210 -5.23 9.82 -18.01
N PHE A 211 -6.55 9.59 -18.09
CA PHE A 211 -7.43 10.28 -19.03
C PHE A 211 -7.53 11.79 -18.74
N ALA A 212 -7.57 12.19 -17.47
CA ALA A 212 -7.51 13.61 -17.10
C ALA A 212 -6.20 14.26 -17.58
N MET A 213 -5.06 13.58 -17.46
CA MET A 213 -3.79 14.08 -17.98
C MET A 213 -3.78 14.11 -19.52
N PHE A 214 -4.39 13.16 -20.21
CA PHE A 214 -4.56 13.21 -21.68
C PHE A 214 -5.35 14.45 -22.13
N ASN A 215 -6.44 14.76 -21.44
CA ASN A 215 -7.24 15.95 -21.70
C ASN A 215 -6.43 17.23 -21.47
N TYR A 216 -5.61 17.27 -20.41
CA TYR A 216 -4.69 18.38 -20.17
C TYR A 216 -3.69 18.56 -21.33
N ILE A 217 -3.03 17.48 -21.77
CA ILE A 217 -2.08 17.51 -22.91
C ILE A 217 -2.74 18.00 -24.19
N LYS A 218 -4.00 17.55 -24.46
CA LYS A 218 -4.76 18.02 -25.63
C LYS A 218 -4.95 19.54 -25.62
N ARG A 219 -5.26 20.13 -24.46
CA ARG A 219 -5.44 21.60 -24.34
C ARG A 219 -4.11 22.36 -24.31
N ASN A 220 -3.03 21.69 -23.94
CA ASN A 220 -1.71 22.29 -23.74
C ASN A 220 -0.63 21.59 -24.59
N PRO A 221 -0.61 21.78 -25.92
CA PRO A 221 0.23 21.00 -26.83
C PRO A 221 1.74 21.26 -26.71
N SER A 222 2.16 22.22 -25.91
CA SER A 222 3.58 22.41 -25.56
C SER A 222 4.08 21.42 -24.52
N TYR A 223 3.19 20.70 -23.82
CA TYR A 223 3.53 19.67 -22.88
C TYR A 223 3.57 18.27 -23.54
N HIS A 224 4.47 17.43 -23.05
CA HIS A 224 4.63 16.05 -23.49
C HIS A 224 4.48 15.10 -22.31
N LEU A 225 3.81 13.97 -22.50
CA LEU A 225 3.62 12.95 -21.49
C LEU A 225 4.35 11.66 -21.87
N THR A 226 5.22 11.19 -21.01
CA THR A 226 5.80 9.84 -21.09
C THR A 226 5.13 8.92 -20.09
N ILE A 227 4.67 7.76 -20.55
CA ILE A 227 4.01 6.74 -19.73
C ILE A 227 4.95 5.55 -19.57
N VAL A 228 5.35 5.28 -18.31
CA VAL A 228 6.20 4.15 -17.92
C VAL A 228 5.38 3.13 -17.16
N GLY A 229 5.33 1.92 -17.66
CA GLY A 229 4.65 0.79 -17.07
C GLY A 229 3.91 -0.08 -18.07
N ASN A 230 3.46 -1.24 -17.61
CA ASN A 230 2.69 -2.21 -18.40
C ASN A 230 1.21 -2.22 -18.00
N GLY A 231 0.40 -2.87 -18.82
CA GLY A 231 -1.01 -3.12 -18.61
C GLY A 231 -1.85 -2.91 -19.85
N ASP A 232 -3.08 -2.50 -19.69
CA ASP A 232 -4.05 -2.33 -20.77
C ASP A 232 -3.80 -1.04 -21.58
N LYS A 233 -2.77 -1.08 -22.43
CA LYS A 233 -2.42 0.02 -23.33
C LYS A 233 -3.53 0.27 -24.36
N GLU A 234 -4.23 -0.78 -24.81
CA GLU A 234 -5.28 -0.67 -25.81
C GLU A 234 -6.41 0.23 -25.33
N ARG A 235 -6.78 0.15 -24.06
CA ARG A 235 -7.76 1.04 -23.44
C ARG A 235 -7.33 2.50 -23.46
N ALA A 236 -6.03 2.76 -23.19
CA ALA A 236 -5.49 4.11 -23.26
C ALA A 236 -5.53 4.65 -24.69
N LEU A 237 -5.13 3.86 -25.68
CA LEU A 237 -5.17 4.23 -27.10
C LEU A 237 -6.60 4.44 -27.60
N ALA A 238 -7.55 3.59 -27.20
CA ALA A 238 -8.96 3.75 -27.54
C ALA A 238 -9.51 5.10 -27.03
N TYR A 239 -9.21 5.46 -25.78
CA TYR A 239 -9.59 6.76 -25.25
C TYR A 239 -8.96 7.92 -26.03
N MET A 240 -7.67 7.82 -26.34
CA MET A 240 -6.98 8.85 -27.13
C MET A 240 -7.62 9.04 -28.50
N HIS A 241 -7.95 7.96 -29.19
CA HIS A 241 -8.63 8.00 -30.49
C HIS A 241 -10.01 8.63 -30.38
N GLU A 242 -10.87 8.14 -29.46
CA GLU A 242 -12.23 8.65 -29.23
C GLU A 242 -12.24 10.16 -28.92
N HIS A 243 -11.29 10.62 -28.10
CA HIS A 243 -11.22 12.00 -27.66
C HIS A 243 -10.27 12.87 -28.49
N GLN A 244 -9.74 12.36 -29.62
CA GLN A 244 -8.83 13.08 -30.53
C GLN A 244 -7.62 13.70 -29.79
N ILE A 245 -6.97 12.91 -28.90
CA ILE A 245 -5.76 13.31 -28.19
C ILE A 245 -4.57 13.21 -29.15
N PRO A 246 -3.69 14.23 -29.25
CA PRO A 246 -2.56 14.21 -30.16
C PRO A 246 -1.54 13.12 -29.77
N GLU A 247 -1.32 12.14 -30.64
CA GLU A 247 -0.36 11.05 -30.38
C GLU A 247 1.09 11.53 -30.25
N GLY A 248 1.46 12.55 -31.00
CA GLY A 248 2.84 13.10 -30.99
C GLY A 248 3.29 13.66 -29.64
N ASN A 249 2.36 13.96 -28.73
CA ASN A 249 2.65 14.48 -27.39
C ASN A 249 2.64 13.40 -26.30
N ILE A 250 2.28 12.14 -26.63
CA ILE A 250 2.14 11.06 -25.65
C ILE A 250 3.01 9.88 -26.08
N HIS A 251 3.96 9.52 -25.22
CA HIS A 251 4.90 8.45 -25.49
C HIS A 251 4.72 7.27 -24.48
N PHE A 252 4.34 6.10 -24.98
CA PHE A 252 4.29 4.86 -24.20
C PHE A 252 5.65 4.17 -24.23
N ARG A 253 6.42 4.27 -23.15
CA ARG A 253 7.75 3.68 -23.04
C ARG A 253 7.75 2.19 -22.65
N GLY A 254 6.59 1.72 -22.11
CA GLY A 254 6.47 0.35 -21.60
C GLY A 254 7.17 0.19 -20.24
N GLU A 255 7.51 -1.05 -19.91
CA GLU A 255 8.19 -1.37 -18.66
C GLU A 255 9.68 -0.99 -18.74
N VAL A 256 10.16 -0.37 -17.67
CA VAL A 256 11.56 0.02 -17.49
C VAL A 256 12.11 -0.73 -16.27
N ALA A 257 13.34 -1.26 -16.40
CA ALA A 257 14.01 -1.88 -15.26
C ALA A 257 14.16 -0.87 -14.11
N TYR A 258 13.98 -1.32 -12.88
CA TYR A 258 14.02 -0.44 -11.71
C TYR A 258 15.34 0.33 -11.59
N SER A 259 16.47 -0.32 -11.98
CA SER A 259 17.80 0.32 -12.04
C SER A 259 17.92 1.47 -13.04
N ASP A 260 17.10 1.47 -14.10
CA ASP A 260 17.14 2.49 -15.15
C ASP A 260 16.07 3.59 -14.95
N LEU A 261 15.09 3.34 -14.07
CA LEU A 261 14.01 4.27 -13.79
C LEU A 261 14.50 5.68 -13.39
N PRO A 262 15.52 5.85 -12.54
CA PRO A 262 16.05 7.17 -12.20
C PRO A 262 16.52 7.97 -13.42
N LYS A 263 17.18 7.32 -14.39
CA LYS A 263 17.64 7.97 -15.63
C LYS A 263 16.45 8.45 -16.47
N VAL A 264 15.42 7.61 -16.57
CA VAL A 264 14.19 7.97 -17.30
C VAL A 264 13.49 9.14 -16.65
N ILE A 265 13.32 9.14 -15.31
CA ILE A 265 12.69 10.26 -14.59
C ILE A 265 13.51 11.55 -14.79
N ALA A 266 14.83 11.46 -14.77
CA ALA A 266 15.70 12.62 -14.94
C ALA A 266 15.55 13.34 -16.30
N GLU A 267 14.96 12.72 -17.32
CA GLU A 267 14.64 13.36 -18.61
C GLU A 267 13.42 14.32 -18.52
N HIS A 268 12.64 14.25 -17.43
CA HIS A 268 11.36 14.93 -17.25
C HIS A 268 11.44 16.03 -16.18
N SER A 269 10.50 16.94 -16.19
CA SER A 269 10.43 18.04 -15.22
C SER A 269 9.25 17.93 -14.24
N ILE A 270 8.23 17.15 -14.53
CA ILE A 270 7.07 16.99 -13.65
C ILE A 270 6.73 15.51 -13.54
N GLY A 271 6.57 15.03 -12.30
CA GLY A 271 5.99 13.74 -12.01
C GLY A 271 4.46 13.82 -11.92
N TYR A 272 3.74 12.89 -12.55
CA TYR A 272 2.31 12.65 -12.35
C TYR A 272 2.12 11.21 -11.90
N ALA A 273 1.97 10.97 -10.61
CA ALA A 273 2.12 9.63 -10.05
C ALA A 273 1.19 9.36 -8.86
N ALA A 274 0.97 8.07 -8.57
CA ALA A 274 0.28 7.59 -7.38
C ALA A 274 1.04 6.42 -6.75
N GLY A 275 0.97 6.27 -5.42
CA GLY A 275 1.72 5.26 -4.69
C GLY A 275 3.22 5.61 -4.60
N THR A 276 4.07 4.61 -4.45
CA THR A 276 5.52 4.80 -4.29
C THR A 276 6.20 5.46 -5.48
N SER A 277 5.59 5.48 -6.66
CA SER A 277 6.12 6.20 -7.83
C SER A 277 6.27 7.71 -7.59
N ILE A 278 5.47 8.29 -6.69
CA ILE A 278 5.61 9.67 -6.24
C ILE A 278 7.02 9.88 -5.67
N ILE A 279 7.41 9.00 -4.75
CA ILE A 279 8.71 9.08 -4.06
C ILE A 279 9.87 8.93 -5.05
N GLU A 280 9.73 8.01 -6.03
CA GLU A 280 10.75 7.83 -7.08
C GLU A 280 10.96 9.12 -7.90
N CYS A 281 9.88 9.83 -8.25
CA CYS A 281 9.97 11.11 -8.96
C CYS A 281 10.64 12.18 -8.10
N VAL A 282 10.22 12.33 -6.86
CA VAL A 282 10.79 13.35 -5.94
C VAL A 282 12.28 13.12 -5.70
N GLN A 283 12.72 11.86 -5.61
CA GLN A 283 14.14 11.51 -5.46
C GLN A 283 15.02 11.92 -6.66
N GLN A 284 14.42 12.24 -7.81
CA GLN A 284 15.11 12.79 -8.98
C GLN A 284 15.01 14.33 -9.05
N GLY A 285 14.54 14.98 -7.97
CA GLY A 285 14.53 16.45 -7.83
C GLY A 285 13.46 17.14 -8.65
N ILE A 286 12.37 16.46 -9.02
CA ILE A 286 11.24 17.05 -9.76
C ILE A 286 10.00 17.19 -8.86
N PRO A 287 9.18 18.24 -9.05
CA PRO A 287 7.89 18.35 -8.39
C PRO A 287 6.93 17.27 -8.87
N VAL A 288 6.01 16.85 -7.99
CA VAL A 288 5.05 15.81 -8.30
C VAL A 288 3.62 16.27 -8.04
N ILE A 289 2.77 16.08 -9.05
CA ILE A 289 1.31 16.16 -8.97
C ILE A 289 0.80 14.76 -8.63
N MET A 290 -0.03 14.64 -7.61
CA MET A 290 -0.62 13.35 -7.24
C MET A 290 -1.72 12.94 -8.22
N ALA A 291 -1.53 11.80 -8.86
CA ALA A 291 -2.57 11.10 -9.58
C ALA A 291 -3.49 10.36 -8.59
N LEU A 292 -4.79 10.48 -8.76
CA LEU A 292 -5.78 9.88 -7.87
C LEU A 292 -6.07 8.42 -8.28
N GLN A 293 -6.15 7.52 -7.32
CA GLN A 293 -6.60 6.15 -7.54
C GLN A 293 -8.13 6.10 -7.46
N TYR A 294 -8.81 5.71 -8.55
CA TYR A 294 -10.27 5.73 -8.65
C TYR A 294 -10.83 4.45 -9.24
N ASN A 295 -11.58 3.70 -8.47
CA ASN A 295 -12.11 2.38 -8.84
C ASN A 295 -13.34 2.44 -9.76
N ALA A 296 -13.94 3.60 -10.01
CA ALA A 296 -15.00 3.70 -10.98
C ALA A 296 -14.43 3.54 -12.41
N ASN A 297 -15.00 2.64 -13.17
CA ASN A 297 -14.53 2.29 -14.53
C ASN A 297 -14.93 3.37 -15.57
N ARG A 298 -14.73 4.66 -15.25
CA ARG A 298 -15.06 5.82 -16.09
C ARG A 298 -14.05 6.96 -15.89
N PRO A 299 -13.94 7.89 -16.85
CA PRO A 299 -13.20 9.13 -16.66
C PRO A 299 -13.79 9.96 -15.51
N PHE A 300 -13.00 10.87 -14.96
CA PHE A 300 -13.51 11.92 -14.09
C PHE A 300 -14.44 12.87 -14.86
N LYS A 301 -15.38 13.51 -14.17
CA LYS A 301 -16.22 14.59 -14.74
C LYS A 301 -15.41 15.84 -15.06
N ARG A 302 -14.30 16.06 -14.37
CA ARG A 302 -13.35 17.16 -14.55
C ARG A 302 -11.93 16.60 -14.47
N ASP A 303 -10.95 17.29 -15.01
CA ASP A 303 -9.54 16.86 -14.97
C ASP A 303 -8.92 17.15 -13.60
N ILE A 304 -9.43 16.47 -12.57
CA ILE A 304 -8.99 16.59 -11.17
C ILE A 304 -7.72 15.80 -10.89
N CYS A 305 -6.98 16.25 -9.88
CA CYS A 305 -5.82 15.58 -9.31
C CYS A 305 -5.78 15.76 -7.79
N GLY A 306 -4.87 15.09 -7.10
CA GLY A 306 -4.66 15.24 -5.66
C GLY A 306 -3.85 16.50 -5.28
N GLY A 307 -3.56 17.39 -6.24
CA GLY A 307 -2.71 18.55 -6.02
C GLY A 307 -1.22 18.23 -5.96
N LEU A 308 -0.41 19.18 -5.50
CA LEU A 308 1.02 18.96 -5.31
C LEU A 308 1.28 18.12 -4.07
N PHE A 309 2.25 17.22 -4.18
CA PHE A 309 2.49 16.18 -3.18
C PHE A 309 2.73 16.70 -1.76
N TYR A 310 3.30 17.86 -1.58
CA TYR A 310 3.51 18.47 -0.26
C TYR A 310 2.24 19.06 0.39
N ASN A 311 1.14 19.17 -0.35
CA ASN A 311 -0.14 19.70 0.13
C ASN A 311 -1.15 18.58 0.49
N THR A 312 -0.65 17.41 0.85
CA THR A 312 -1.50 16.23 1.11
C THR A 312 -1.59 15.88 2.61
N SER A 313 -2.56 15.06 2.98
CA SER A 313 -2.66 14.51 4.33
C SER A 313 -1.53 13.50 4.61
N LYS A 314 -1.23 13.31 5.89
CA LYS A 314 -0.14 12.44 6.36
C LYS A 314 -0.20 11.04 5.73
N GLY A 315 0.88 10.62 5.11
CA GLY A 315 1.04 9.29 4.49
C GLY A 315 0.25 9.05 3.21
N ASN A 316 -0.53 10.04 2.71
CA ASN A 316 -1.34 9.88 1.50
C ASN A 316 -0.48 9.81 0.23
N LEU A 317 -0.75 8.80 -0.60
CA LEU A 317 -0.07 8.56 -1.87
C LEU A 317 -1.07 8.50 -3.06
N GLY A 318 -2.16 9.30 -3.01
CA GLY A 318 -3.17 9.39 -4.05
C GLY A 318 -4.41 8.53 -3.80
N GLU A 319 -4.73 8.27 -2.55
CA GLU A 319 -5.84 7.41 -2.12
C GLU A 319 -7.12 8.19 -1.80
N ASP A 320 -7.16 9.50 -2.06
CA ASP A 320 -8.26 10.42 -1.69
C ASP A 320 -9.64 9.92 -2.15
N MET A 321 -9.72 9.34 -3.36
CA MET A 321 -10.97 8.80 -3.91
C MET A 321 -11.50 7.56 -3.17
N CYS A 322 -10.78 7.06 -2.17
CA CYS A 322 -11.27 5.99 -1.31
C CYS A 322 -12.29 6.49 -0.29
N ILE A 323 -12.20 7.78 0.08
CA ILE A 323 -13.05 8.40 1.10
C ILE A 323 -13.83 9.62 0.58
N TYR A 324 -13.41 10.22 -0.52
CA TYR A 324 -14.03 11.40 -1.11
C TYR A 324 -14.66 11.10 -2.46
N ASP A 325 -15.79 11.75 -2.74
CA ASP A 325 -16.33 11.83 -4.10
C ASP A 325 -15.56 12.84 -4.93
N GLU A 326 -15.58 12.67 -6.26
CA GLU A 326 -14.91 13.58 -7.19
C GLU A 326 -15.40 15.04 -7.10
N ASP A 327 -16.62 15.28 -6.61
CA ASP A 327 -17.17 16.62 -6.41
C ASP A 327 -16.54 17.36 -5.21
N ILE A 328 -15.91 16.63 -4.29
CA ILE A 328 -15.18 17.18 -3.13
C ILE A 328 -13.76 17.59 -3.53
N ILE A 329 -13.12 16.84 -4.42
CA ILE A 329 -11.79 17.15 -4.92
C ILE A 329 -11.89 18.40 -5.83
N LYS A 330 -11.29 19.51 -5.42
CA LYS A 330 -11.39 20.77 -6.14
C LYS A 330 -10.21 21.02 -7.08
N THR A 331 -9.02 20.56 -6.71
CA THR A 331 -7.79 20.82 -7.48
C THR A 331 -7.81 20.14 -8.83
N THR A 332 -7.57 20.91 -9.88
CA THR A 332 -7.41 20.45 -11.26
C THR A 332 -5.94 20.30 -11.64
N ILE A 333 -5.68 19.58 -12.72
CA ILE A 333 -4.32 19.46 -13.27
C ILE A 333 -3.81 20.83 -13.74
N ASP A 334 -4.69 21.66 -14.32
CA ASP A 334 -4.33 23.03 -14.77
C ASP A 334 -3.85 23.90 -13.60
N GLU A 335 -4.56 23.87 -12.46
CA GLU A 335 -4.17 24.61 -11.24
C GLU A 335 -2.86 24.10 -10.66
N ALA A 336 -2.67 22.79 -10.59
CA ALA A 336 -1.46 22.20 -10.05
C ALA A 336 -0.22 22.51 -10.91
N ILE A 337 -0.37 22.52 -12.24
CA ILE A 337 0.72 22.89 -13.14
C ILE A 337 0.98 24.40 -13.06
N ALA A 338 -0.05 25.24 -12.99
CA ALA A 338 0.12 26.67 -12.81
C ALA A 338 0.89 27.01 -11.51
N GLU A 339 0.61 26.29 -10.41
CA GLU A 339 1.37 26.45 -9.15
C GLU A 339 2.86 26.08 -9.34
N ILE A 340 3.17 25.01 -10.08
CA ILE A 340 4.55 24.65 -10.43
C ILE A 340 5.21 25.74 -11.28
N GLU A 341 4.50 26.32 -12.24
CA GLU A 341 5.05 27.34 -13.16
C GLU A 341 5.35 28.68 -12.46
N ILE A 342 4.66 29.00 -11.36
CA ILE A 342 4.94 30.21 -10.56
C ILE A 342 6.37 30.18 -9.99
N ASP A 343 6.77 29.04 -9.39
CA ASP A 343 8.12 28.83 -8.89
C ASP A 343 8.44 27.33 -8.91
N TYR A 344 8.96 26.89 -10.03
CA TYR A 344 9.29 25.49 -10.27
C TYR A 344 10.29 24.93 -9.24
N HIS A 345 11.35 25.69 -8.93
CA HIS A 345 12.37 25.26 -7.99
C HIS A 345 11.80 25.12 -6.57
N LEU A 346 10.97 26.04 -6.14
CA LEU A 346 10.31 25.99 -4.84
C LEU A 346 9.34 24.79 -4.76
N ALA A 347 8.58 24.53 -5.81
CA ALA A 347 7.69 23.36 -5.86
C ALA A 347 8.48 22.03 -5.75
N ALA A 348 9.58 21.90 -6.48
CA ALA A 348 10.48 20.73 -6.38
C ALA A 348 11.06 20.59 -4.97
N LYS A 349 11.55 21.71 -4.40
CA LYS A 349 12.10 21.74 -3.04
C LYS A 349 11.07 21.33 -1.99
N ARG A 350 9.85 21.87 -2.05
CA ARG A 350 8.77 21.52 -1.11
C ARG A 350 8.39 20.04 -1.20
N CYS A 351 8.28 19.46 -2.40
CA CYS A 351 8.06 18.03 -2.58
C CYS A 351 9.19 17.21 -1.94
N TYR A 352 10.44 17.62 -2.13
CA TYR A 352 11.61 16.94 -1.58
C TYR A 352 11.66 17.02 -0.05
N ASP A 353 11.51 18.21 0.53
CA ASP A 353 11.51 18.43 1.97
C ASP A 353 10.37 17.64 2.65
N TYR A 354 9.16 17.67 2.08
CA TYR A 354 8.02 16.90 2.56
C TYR A 354 8.33 15.40 2.56
N THR A 355 8.92 14.91 1.45
CA THR A 355 9.25 13.48 1.33
C THR A 355 10.31 13.05 2.37
N LEU A 356 11.32 13.87 2.63
CA LEU A 356 12.33 13.58 3.66
C LEU A 356 11.73 13.53 5.05
N ASN A 357 10.80 14.44 5.34
CA ASN A 357 10.17 14.53 6.66
C ASN A 357 9.17 13.41 6.90
N GLU A 358 8.39 13.04 5.86
CA GLU A 358 7.26 12.14 6.01
C GLU A 358 7.61 10.67 5.71
N TYR A 359 8.58 10.41 4.81
CA TYR A 359 8.84 9.07 4.26
C TYR A 359 10.28 8.56 4.52
N SER A 360 10.99 9.15 5.47
CA SER A 360 12.32 8.67 5.91
C SER A 360 12.25 7.25 6.44
N ASN A 361 13.10 6.36 5.91
CA ASN A 361 13.15 4.98 6.38
C ASN A 361 13.50 4.90 7.86
N ASP A 362 14.59 5.53 8.27
CA ASP A 362 15.12 5.37 9.62
C ASP A 362 14.20 6.00 10.67
N ASP A 363 13.65 7.19 10.38
CA ASP A 363 12.76 7.89 11.31
C ASP A 363 11.43 7.16 11.45
N ASN A 364 10.86 6.70 10.33
CA ASN A 364 9.60 5.97 10.35
C ASN A 364 9.76 4.57 10.96
N PHE A 365 10.89 3.88 10.76
CA PHE A 365 11.13 2.60 11.43
C PHE A 365 11.32 2.78 12.95
N ARG A 366 11.98 3.85 13.41
CA ARG A 366 12.05 4.18 14.84
C ARG A 366 10.65 4.50 15.39
N GLU A 367 9.84 5.21 14.63
CA GLU A 367 8.45 5.49 15.03
C GLU A 367 7.60 4.20 15.07
N TYR A 368 7.77 3.25 14.14
CA TYR A 368 7.16 1.92 14.25
C TYR A 368 7.57 1.22 15.56
N ILE A 369 8.84 1.16 15.87
CA ILE A 369 9.33 0.53 17.12
C ILE A 369 8.69 1.20 18.33
N LYS A 370 8.68 2.53 18.39
CA LYS A 370 8.07 3.29 19.48
C LYS A 370 6.58 2.98 19.65
N ARG A 371 5.81 2.84 18.54
CA ARG A 371 4.41 2.44 18.60
C ARG A 371 4.24 1.00 19.08
N ILE A 372 5.08 0.10 18.59
CA ILE A 372 5.11 -1.30 19.01
C ILE A 372 5.38 -1.41 20.51
N GLU A 373 6.36 -0.69 21.04
CA GLU A 373 6.72 -0.68 22.45
C GLU A 373 5.63 -0.06 23.35
N ALA A 374 4.90 0.93 22.84
CA ALA A 374 3.80 1.60 23.57
C ALA A 374 2.50 0.80 23.62
N THR A 375 2.41 -0.31 22.87
CA THR A 375 1.23 -1.16 22.81
C THR A 375 1.12 -2.04 24.05
N VAL A 376 -0.08 -2.22 24.57
CA VAL A 376 -0.34 -3.09 25.74
C VAL A 376 -0.90 -4.45 25.30
N PRO A 377 -0.63 -5.54 26.05
CA PRO A 377 -1.19 -6.85 25.74
C PRO A 377 -2.70 -6.87 25.75
N ALA A 378 -3.29 -7.58 24.78
CA ALA A 378 -4.73 -7.84 24.73
C ALA A 378 -5.05 -9.22 25.32
N ASP A 379 -6.20 -9.35 25.99
CA ASP A 379 -6.71 -10.65 26.37
C ASP A 379 -7.30 -11.39 25.15
N THR A 380 -6.53 -12.31 24.58
CA THR A 380 -6.91 -13.11 23.42
C THR A 380 -7.52 -14.46 23.78
N GLN A 381 -7.56 -14.84 25.07
CA GLN A 381 -7.94 -16.19 25.51
C GLN A 381 -9.40 -16.55 25.17
N CYS A 382 -10.31 -15.57 25.24
CA CYS A 382 -11.72 -15.77 24.93
C CYS A 382 -12.04 -15.79 23.42
N ILE A 383 -11.10 -15.38 22.54
CA ILE A 383 -11.34 -15.25 21.10
C ILE A 383 -11.19 -16.63 20.43
N ARG A 384 -12.25 -17.09 19.77
CA ARG A 384 -12.21 -18.30 18.96
C ARG A 384 -12.04 -17.96 17.49
N VAL A 385 -10.85 -18.21 16.93
CA VAL A 385 -10.58 -18.01 15.51
C VAL A 385 -11.42 -18.99 14.68
N PRO A 386 -12.31 -18.50 13.78
CA PRO A 386 -13.17 -19.36 13.00
C PRO A 386 -12.37 -20.23 12.03
N SER A 387 -12.76 -21.48 11.88
CA SER A 387 -12.28 -22.39 10.85
C SER A 387 -13.27 -22.39 9.69
N VAL A 388 -12.82 -22.04 8.51
CA VAL A 388 -13.63 -22.17 7.29
C VAL A 388 -13.52 -23.61 6.84
N GLY A 389 -14.61 -24.39 7.02
CA GLY A 389 -14.60 -25.84 6.82
C GLY A 389 -14.13 -26.29 5.43
N VAL A 390 -13.76 -27.58 5.36
CA VAL A 390 -13.14 -28.28 4.21
C VAL A 390 -13.85 -28.08 2.87
N LEU A 391 -15.16 -27.87 2.85
CA LEU A 391 -15.95 -27.64 1.61
C LEU A 391 -15.55 -26.36 0.87
N ARG A 392 -15.18 -25.30 1.60
CA ARG A 392 -14.66 -24.05 1.00
C ARG A 392 -13.26 -24.22 0.45
N ARG A 393 -12.44 -25.08 1.05
CA ARG A 393 -11.10 -25.44 0.55
C ARG A 393 -11.17 -26.03 -0.85
N TYR A 394 -12.11 -26.95 -1.10
CA TYR A 394 -12.29 -27.64 -2.39
C TYR A 394 -12.74 -26.69 -3.52
N LEU A 395 -13.58 -25.74 -3.22
CA LEU A 395 -14.10 -24.77 -4.21
C LEU A 395 -13.06 -23.74 -4.63
N PHE A 396 -12.08 -23.43 -3.76
CA PHE A 396 -11.03 -22.45 -4.03
C PHE A 396 -9.81 -23.01 -4.77
N PHE A 397 -9.46 -24.28 -4.59
CA PHE A 397 -8.29 -24.89 -5.21
C PHE A 397 -8.54 -25.47 -6.62
N ARG A 398 -9.79 -25.56 -7.05
CA ARG A 398 -10.15 -26.03 -8.39
C ARG A 398 -10.09 -24.98 -9.50
N ASN A 399 -9.82 -23.72 -9.15
CA ASN A 399 -9.77 -22.58 -10.06
C ASN A 399 -8.40 -21.88 -10.10
N LYS A 400 -7.31 -22.61 -9.82
CA LYS A 400 -5.94 -22.18 -10.12
C LYS A 400 -5.30 -23.13 -11.09
#